data_132246652b8c08b2b2893c4355e3bc1a
#
_entry.id   132246652b8c08b2b2893c4355e3bc1a
#
_cell.length_a   1.000
_cell.length_b   1.000
_cell.length_c   1.000
_cell.angle_alpha   90.00
_cell.angle_beta   90.00
_cell.angle_gamma   90.00
#
_symmetry.space_group_name_H-M   'P 1'
#
loop_
_entity.id
_entity.type
_entity.pdbx_description
1 polymer ?
#
loop_
_entity_poly.entity_id
_entity_poly.type
_entity_poly.pdbx_seq_one_letter_code
_entity_poly.pdbx_strand_id
1 'polypeptide(L)'
;RLVNVFYTINKLSTPALIIDLGTATTFDYINDKNIYEGGIILPGIDISMNALSTNTAKLPKIKFNKTKELISNNTKGAISSGFYWGYYCMIEGLVDKIKKQKKIKIQTILTGGHSNLFSKNNFIDLIDRDLTMKGLYLIYEKFG
;
A
#
# COMPACT_ATOMS: atom_id res chain seq x y z
N ARG A 1 -5.72 -6.05 8.47
CA ARG A 1 -6.46 -4.80 8.25
C ARG A 1 -6.88 -4.19 9.59
N LEU A 2 -7.77 -4.83 10.37
CA LEU A 2 -8.27 -4.28 11.63
C LEU A 2 -7.18 -4.04 12.68
N VAL A 3 -6.11 -4.81 12.68
CA VAL A 3 -4.94 -4.59 13.54
C VAL A 3 -4.27 -3.24 13.24
N ASN A 4 -4.09 -2.91 11.95
CA ASN A 4 -3.53 -1.63 11.52
C ASN A 4 -4.46 -0.47 11.88
N VAL A 5 -5.78 -0.66 11.70
CA VAL A 5 -6.81 0.31 12.11
C VAL A 5 -6.76 0.57 13.62
N PHE A 6 -6.71 -0.51 14.42
CA PHE A 6 -6.62 -0.41 15.87
C PHE A 6 -5.38 0.38 16.34
N TYR A 7 -4.22 0.08 15.78
CA TYR A 7 -2.99 0.82 16.09
C TYR A 7 -3.11 2.30 15.72
N THR A 8 -3.61 2.58 14.52
CA THR A 8 -3.73 3.95 14.01
C THR A 8 -4.65 4.80 14.89
N ILE A 9 -5.81 4.29 15.27
CA ILE A 9 -6.75 4.99 16.18
C ILE A 9 -6.13 5.29 17.54
N ASN A 10 -5.28 4.40 18.05
CA ASN A 10 -4.73 4.55 19.41
C ASN A 10 -3.40 5.30 19.48
N LYS A 11 -2.65 5.38 18.38
CA LYS A 11 -1.26 5.86 18.39
C LYS A 11 -0.93 6.90 17.33
N LEU A 12 -1.77 7.08 16.32
CA LEU A 12 -1.54 8.01 15.22
C LEU A 12 -2.69 9.00 15.09
N SER A 13 -2.61 9.88 14.09
CA SER A 13 -3.64 10.89 13.85
C SER A 13 -4.73 10.37 12.90
N THR A 14 -5.96 10.80 13.14
CA THR A 14 -7.12 10.57 12.26
C THR A 14 -7.72 11.91 11.81
N PRO A 15 -8.39 12.01 10.67
CA PRO A 15 -8.69 10.90 9.76
C PRO A 15 -7.45 10.36 9.06
N ALA A 16 -7.43 9.06 8.79
CA ALA A 16 -6.29 8.35 8.22
C ALA A 16 -6.69 7.41 7.08
N LEU A 17 -5.81 7.25 6.11
CA LEU A 17 -5.86 6.24 5.07
C LEU A 17 -4.64 5.35 5.20
N ILE A 18 -4.85 4.10 5.56
CA ILE A 18 -3.80 3.10 5.69
C ILE A 18 -3.71 2.32 4.38
N ILE A 19 -2.52 2.27 3.81
CA ILE A 19 -2.22 1.53 2.58
C ILE A 19 -1.25 0.42 2.96
N ASP A 20 -1.65 -0.84 2.77
CA ASP A 20 -0.84 -2.00 3.11
C ASP A 20 -0.44 -2.74 1.82
N LEU A 21 0.86 -2.79 1.55
CA LEU A 21 1.47 -3.50 0.41
C LEU A 21 1.95 -4.89 0.86
N GLY A 22 1.00 -5.72 1.25
CA GLY A 22 1.22 -7.10 1.69
C GLY A 22 0.84 -8.13 0.63
N THR A 23 0.34 -9.29 1.06
CA THR A 23 -0.20 -10.33 0.17
C THR A 23 -1.32 -9.80 -0.72
N ALA A 24 -2.19 -8.98 -0.16
CA ALA A 24 -3.08 -8.11 -0.91
C ALA A 24 -2.61 -6.66 -0.76
N THR A 25 -2.96 -5.80 -1.71
CA THR A 25 -2.87 -4.35 -1.55
C THR A 25 -4.19 -3.84 -1.01
N THR A 26 -4.19 -3.23 0.17
CA THR A 26 -5.41 -2.72 0.78
C THR A 26 -5.32 -1.24 1.10
N PHE A 27 -6.46 -0.56 1.03
CA PHE A 27 -6.65 0.82 1.49
C PHE A 27 -7.74 0.79 2.55
N ASP A 28 -7.45 1.26 3.75
CA ASP A 28 -8.37 1.25 4.88
C ASP A 28 -8.56 2.67 5.40
N TYR A 29 -9.79 3.17 5.35
CA TYR A 29 -10.09 4.55 5.74
C TYR A 29 -10.72 4.61 7.13
N ILE A 30 -10.19 5.51 7.95
CA ILE A 30 -10.67 5.86 9.29
C ILE A 30 -11.04 7.35 9.27
N ASN A 31 -12.25 7.67 9.71
CA ASN A 31 -12.72 9.05 9.75
C ASN A 31 -12.20 9.82 10.99
N ASP A 32 -12.56 11.11 11.09
CA ASP A 32 -12.19 12.01 12.17
C ASP A 32 -12.83 11.66 13.54
N LYS A 33 -13.83 10.76 13.54
CA LYS A 33 -14.45 10.21 14.75
C LYS A 33 -13.86 8.85 15.17
N ASN A 34 -12.71 8.47 14.61
CA ASN A 34 -12.07 7.17 14.83
C ASN A 34 -12.93 5.96 14.41
N ILE A 35 -13.81 6.13 13.42
CA ILE A 35 -14.64 5.06 12.89
C ILE A 35 -14.01 4.54 11.60
N TYR A 36 -13.80 3.22 11.54
CA TYR A 36 -13.42 2.54 10.30
C TYR A 36 -14.62 2.48 9.35
N GLU A 37 -14.53 3.17 8.23
CA GLU A 37 -15.63 3.24 7.25
C GLU A 37 -15.53 2.18 6.15
N GLY A 38 -14.41 1.46 6.04
CA GLY A 38 -14.19 0.47 5.01
C GLY A 38 -12.94 0.75 4.18
N GLY A 39 -12.85 0.12 3.02
CA GLY A 39 -11.63 0.25 2.21
C GLY A 39 -11.73 -0.40 0.84
N ILE A 40 -10.56 -0.50 0.20
CA ILE A 40 -10.36 -1.09 -1.13
C ILE A 40 -9.42 -2.29 -0.97
N ILE A 41 -9.64 -3.34 -1.73
CA ILE A 41 -8.77 -4.52 -1.78
C ILE A 41 -8.40 -4.80 -3.24
N LEU A 42 -7.11 -4.95 -3.50
CA LEU A 42 -6.53 -5.27 -4.79
C LEU A 42 -5.54 -6.42 -4.65
N PRO A 43 -5.19 -7.12 -5.73
CA PRO A 43 -4.10 -8.08 -5.68
C PRO A 43 -2.81 -7.44 -5.17
N GLY A 44 -2.05 -8.15 -4.37
CA GLY A 44 -0.71 -7.73 -3.96
C GLY A 44 0.27 -7.78 -5.12
N ILE A 45 1.39 -7.06 -5.00
CA ILE A 45 2.42 -6.95 -6.03
C ILE A 45 2.95 -8.34 -6.41
N ASP A 46 3.36 -9.15 -5.43
CA ASP A 46 3.94 -10.47 -5.68
C ASP A 46 2.95 -11.45 -6.31
N ILE A 47 1.68 -11.42 -5.89
CA ILE A 47 0.62 -12.22 -6.49
C ILE A 47 0.42 -11.83 -7.96
N SER A 48 0.36 -10.55 -8.24
CA SER A 48 0.18 -10.03 -9.61
C SER A 48 1.35 -10.38 -10.52
N MET A 49 2.58 -10.24 -10.00
CA MET A 49 3.79 -10.63 -10.75
C MET A 49 3.85 -12.13 -11.02
N ASN A 50 3.52 -12.95 -10.00
CA ASN A 50 3.46 -14.40 -10.16
C ASN A 50 2.38 -14.80 -11.18
N ALA A 51 1.19 -14.19 -11.11
CA ALA A 51 0.11 -14.47 -12.08
C ALA A 51 0.53 -14.13 -13.51
N LEU A 52 1.24 -13.02 -13.73
CA LEU A 52 1.73 -12.65 -15.04
C LEU A 52 2.71 -13.69 -15.59
N SER A 53 3.67 -14.16 -14.79
CA SER A 53 4.66 -15.16 -15.23
C SER A 53 4.06 -16.58 -15.40
N THR A 54 3.08 -16.94 -14.57
CA THR A 54 2.49 -18.30 -14.59
C THR A 54 1.48 -18.46 -15.72
N ASN A 55 0.73 -17.40 -16.04
CA ASN A 55 -0.34 -17.45 -17.05
C ASN A 55 0.12 -17.00 -18.44
N THR A 56 1.42 -16.78 -18.65
CA THR A 56 1.97 -16.40 -19.96
C THR A 56 3.11 -17.34 -20.34
N ALA A 57 3.12 -17.80 -21.61
CA ALA A 57 4.09 -18.80 -22.08
C ALA A 57 5.54 -18.29 -22.15
N LYS A 58 5.79 -16.98 -22.18
CA LYS A 58 7.11 -16.41 -22.53
C LYS A 58 7.60 -15.34 -21.56
N LEU A 59 6.81 -14.90 -20.58
CA LEU A 59 7.23 -13.83 -19.69
C LEU A 59 8.05 -14.40 -18.51
N PRO A 60 9.27 -13.90 -18.28
CA PRO A 60 10.13 -14.39 -17.23
C PRO A 60 9.62 -13.98 -15.85
N LYS A 61 9.85 -14.84 -14.84
CA LYS A 61 9.68 -14.47 -13.44
C LYS A 61 10.80 -13.50 -13.04
N ILE A 62 10.45 -12.35 -12.52
CA ILE A 62 11.38 -11.35 -12.02
C ILE A 62 11.04 -10.95 -10.59
N LYS A 63 12.00 -10.36 -9.88
CA LYS A 63 11.79 -9.73 -8.58
C LYS A 63 11.23 -8.33 -8.73
N PHE A 64 10.30 -7.94 -7.85
CA PHE A 64 9.82 -6.56 -7.78
C PHE A 64 10.94 -5.62 -7.30
N ASN A 65 11.23 -4.60 -8.11
CA ASN A 65 12.24 -3.60 -7.80
C ASN A 65 11.79 -2.22 -8.29
N LYS A 66 12.32 -1.19 -7.61
CA LYS A 66 12.18 0.18 -8.09
C LYS A 66 12.93 0.38 -9.39
N THR A 67 12.34 1.05 -10.35
CA THR A 67 12.98 1.48 -11.59
C THR A 67 12.78 2.97 -11.86
N LYS A 68 13.75 3.59 -12.52
CA LYS A 68 13.63 4.97 -13.02
C LYS A 68 13.06 5.02 -14.42
N GLU A 69 13.26 3.95 -15.21
CA GLU A 69 12.76 3.88 -16.57
C GLU A 69 11.26 3.69 -16.58
N LEU A 70 10.55 4.50 -17.37
CA LEU A 70 9.13 4.34 -17.61
C LEU A 70 8.88 3.45 -18.82
N ILE A 71 9.64 3.63 -19.89
CA ILE A 71 9.59 2.80 -21.10
C ILE A 71 10.91 2.05 -21.21
N SER A 72 10.86 0.74 -21.28
CA SER A 72 12.04 -0.11 -21.44
C SER A 72 12.03 -0.84 -22.78
N ASN A 73 13.21 -1.01 -23.37
CA ASN A 73 13.41 -1.68 -24.65
C ASN A 73 13.58 -3.22 -24.54
N ASN A 74 13.42 -3.78 -23.37
CA ASN A 74 13.50 -5.22 -23.13
C ASN A 74 12.38 -5.71 -22.21
N THR A 75 12.05 -7.00 -22.30
CA THR A 75 10.90 -7.60 -21.60
C THR A 75 11.00 -7.49 -20.08
N LYS A 76 12.17 -7.77 -19.49
CA LYS A 76 12.36 -7.70 -18.03
C LYS A 76 12.18 -6.27 -17.52
N GLY A 77 12.77 -5.30 -18.18
CA GLY A 77 12.63 -3.89 -17.85
C GLY A 77 11.18 -3.40 -18.02
N ALA A 78 10.50 -3.82 -19.09
CA ALA A 78 9.10 -3.49 -19.34
C ALA A 78 8.18 -4.03 -18.21
N ILE A 79 8.38 -5.28 -17.76
CA ILE A 79 7.65 -5.84 -16.63
C ILE A 79 7.95 -5.06 -15.34
N SER A 80 9.24 -4.80 -15.04
CA SER A 80 9.65 -4.03 -13.86
C SER A 80 9.02 -2.65 -13.84
N SER A 81 9.05 -1.95 -14.97
CA SER A 81 8.44 -0.63 -15.13
C SER A 81 6.92 -0.68 -14.94
N GLY A 82 6.25 -1.61 -15.60
CA GLY A 82 4.80 -1.78 -15.51
C GLY A 82 4.34 -2.00 -14.07
N PHE A 83 5.01 -2.87 -13.30
CA PHE A 83 4.67 -3.11 -11.91
C PHE A 83 5.01 -1.91 -11.02
N TYR A 84 6.22 -1.35 -11.10
CA TYR A 84 6.60 -0.24 -10.24
C TYR A 84 5.74 1.00 -10.49
N TRP A 85 5.69 1.47 -11.74
CA TRP A 85 4.93 2.68 -12.08
C TRP A 85 3.43 2.45 -12.06
N GLY A 86 2.97 1.24 -12.40
CA GLY A 86 1.55 0.87 -12.29
C GLY A 86 1.05 0.97 -10.85
N TYR A 87 1.75 0.36 -9.89
CA TYR A 87 1.39 0.49 -8.47
C TYR A 87 1.59 1.90 -7.93
N TYR A 88 2.65 2.60 -8.34
CA TYR A 88 2.88 4.00 -7.96
C TYR A 88 1.70 4.89 -8.37
N CYS A 89 1.34 4.90 -9.65
CA CYS A 89 0.25 5.72 -10.16
C CYS A 89 -1.12 5.28 -9.61
N MET A 90 -1.33 3.98 -9.39
CA MET A 90 -2.54 3.45 -8.76
C MET A 90 -2.69 3.99 -7.33
N ILE A 91 -1.62 3.92 -6.52
CA ILE A 91 -1.64 4.41 -5.14
C ILE A 91 -1.89 5.92 -5.13
N GLU A 92 -1.11 6.68 -5.90
CA GLU A 92 -1.24 8.13 -6.02
C GLU A 92 -2.66 8.54 -6.45
N GLY A 93 -3.18 7.91 -7.50
CA GLY A 93 -4.51 8.20 -8.02
C GLY A 93 -5.65 7.86 -7.05
N LEU A 94 -5.55 6.73 -6.33
CA LEU A 94 -6.55 6.36 -5.32
C LEU A 94 -6.48 7.28 -4.10
N VAL A 95 -5.29 7.63 -3.62
CA VAL A 95 -5.12 8.61 -2.54
C VAL A 95 -5.75 9.95 -2.91
N ASP A 96 -5.46 10.46 -4.11
CA ASP A 96 -6.03 11.72 -4.61
C ASP A 96 -7.56 11.67 -4.69
N LYS A 97 -8.11 10.61 -5.27
CA LYS A 97 -9.57 10.42 -5.38
C LYS A 97 -10.26 10.36 -4.00
N ILE A 98 -9.67 9.63 -3.04
CA ILE A 98 -10.22 9.51 -1.69
C ILE A 98 -10.17 10.86 -0.97
N LYS A 99 -9.03 11.57 -1.03
CA LYS A 99 -8.89 12.91 -0.43
C LYS A 99 -9.91 13.91 -1.02
N LYS A 100 -10.11 13.89 -2.32
CA LYS A 100 -11.11 14.74 -3.01
C LYS A 100 -12.52 14.39 -2.61
N GLN A 101 -12.85 13.11 -2.50
CA GLN A 101 -14.20 12.65 -2.10
C GLN A 101 -14.52 13.05 -0.66
N LYS A 102 -13.57 12.89 0.24
CA LYS A 102 -13.79 13.16 1.68
C LYS A 102 -13.72 14.65 2.01
N LYS A 103 -13.07 15.47 1.20
CA LYS A 103 -12.93 16.94 1.33
C LYS A 103 -12.33 17.43 2.66
N ILE A 104 -11.53 16.59 3.32
CA ILE A 104 -10.82 16.87 4.56
C ILE A 104 -9.36 16.44 4.43
N LYS A 105 -8.49 16.98 5.28
CA LYS A 105 -7.10 16.56 5.35
C LYS A 105 -7.03 15.15 5.94
N ILE A 106 -6.43 14.22 5.22
CA ILE A 106 -6.28 12.81 5.62
C ILE A 106 -4.80 12.49 5.74
N GLN A 107 -4.37 11.92 6.86
CA GLN A 107 -3.04 11.34 7.00
C GLN A 107 -2.94 10.06 6.18
N THR A 108 -2.00 9.98 5.25
CA THR A 108 -1.73 8.77 4.46
C THR A 108 -0.57 7.99 5.05
N ILE A 109 -0.83 6.72 5.39
CA ILE A 109 0.13 5.82 6.04
C ILE A 109 0.37 4.63 5.12
N LEU A 110 1.63 4.36 4.78
CA LEU A 110 2.03 3.23 3.96
C LEU A 110 2.74 2.18 4.81
N THR A 111 2.32 0.94 4.71
CA THR A 111 2.89 -0.22 5.39
C THR A 111 3.05 -1.41 4.46
N GLY A 112 3.54 -2.52 4.97
CA GLY A 112 3.74 -3.76 4.23
C GLY A 112 5.16 -3.94 3.68
N GLY A 113 5.44 -5.14 3.18
CA GLY A 113 6.79 -5.58 2.79
C GLY A 113 7.44 -4.73 1.70
N HIS A 114 6.66 -4.17 0.78
CA HIS A 114 7.15 -3.35 -0.33
C HIS A 114 7.08 -1.83 -0.08
N SER A 115 6.64 -1.39 1.10
CA SER A 115 6.41 0.04 1.40
C SER A 115 7.64 0.92 1.17
N ASN A 116 8.84 0.45 1.51
CA ASN A 116 10.08 1.21 1.37
C ASN A 116 10.45 1.56 -0.09
N LEU A 117 9.94 0.79 -1.07
CA LEU A 117 10.19 1.06 -2.48
C LEU A 117 9.47 2.33 -2.98
N PHE A 118 8.45 2.77 -2.25
CA PHE A 118 7.65 3.97 -2.54
C PHE A 118 8.01 5.16 -1.63
N SER A 119 9.20 5.18 -1.00
CA SER A 119 9.59 6.18 0.00
C SER A 119 9.75 7.61 -0.51
N LYS A 120 10.00 7.79 -1.81
CA LYS A 120 10.18 9.11 -2.42
C LYS A 120 8.92 9.51 -3.19
N ASN A 121 7.96 10.08 -2.50
CA ASN A 121 6.71 10.60 -3.07
C ASN A 121 6.17 11.73 -2.16
N ASN A 122 5.15 12.44 -2.64
CA ASN A 122 4.51 13.58 -1.96
C ASN A 122 3.06 13.28 -1.53
N PHE A 123 2.59 12.06 -1.70
CA PHE A 123 1.21 11.66 -1.37
C PHE A 123 1.11 10.71 -0.17
N ILE A 124 2.25 10.27 0.38
CA ILE A 124 2.34 9.48 1.62
C ILE A 124 2.95 10.34 2.72
N ASP A 125 2.27 10.46 3.85
CA ASP A 125 2.72 11.26 5.00
C ASP A 125 3.61 10.46 5.95
N LEU A 126 3.36 9.15 6.08
CA LEU A 126 4.10 8.26 6.98
C LEU A 126 4.33 6.89 6.32
N ILE A 127 5.55 6.38 6.43
CA ILE A 127 5.87 4.99 6.08
C ILE A 127 6.28 4.26 7.35
N ASP A 128 5.53 3.22 7.70
CA ASP A 128 5.81 2.36 8.84
C ASP A 128 5.66 0.89 8.43
N ARG A 129 6.78 0.24 8.14
CA ARG A 129 6.81 -1.15 7.70
C ARG A 129 6.27 -2.11 8.77
N ASP A 130 6.43 -1.75 10.03
CA ASP A 130 6.12 -2.61 11.17
C ASP A 130 4.74 -2.29 11.80
N LEU A 131 3.89 -1.52 11.12
CA LEU A 131 2.60 -1.07 11.62
C LEU A 131 1.75 -2.24 12.16
N THR A 132 1.69 -3.36 11.43
CA THR A 132 0.93 -4.55 11.82
C THR A 132 1.48 -5.20 13.08
N MET A 133 2.82 -5.33 13.18
CA MET A 133 3.46 -5.89 14.37
C MET A 133 3.25 -5.01 15.60
N LYS A 134 3.35 -3.70 15.43
CA LYS A 134 3.06 -2.72 16.49
C LYS A 134 1.60 -2.80 16.94
N GLY A 135 0.69 -3.01 15.99
CA GLY A 135 -0.74 -3.20 16.29
C GLY A 135 -1.01 -4.48 17.07
N LEU A 136 -0.39 -5.59 16.69
CA LEU A 136 -0.49 -6.85 17.42
C LEU A 136 0.06 -6.72 18.84
N TYR A 137 1.22 -6.09 18.99
CA TYR A 137 1.82 -5.83 20.29
C TYR A 137 0.91 -4.96 21.18
N LEU A 138 0.34 -3.90 20.64
CA LEU A 138 -0.58 -3.03 21.35
C LEU A 138 -1.86 -3.76 21.83
N ILE A 139 -2.38 -4.68 21.00
CA ILE A 139 -3.52 -5.53 21.37
C ILE A 139 -3.12 -6.45 22.52
N TYR A 140 -1.96 -7.08 22.44
CA TYR A 140 -1.45 -7.93 23.50
C TYR A 140 -1.28 -7.16 24.82
N GLU A 141 -0.70 -5.96 24.79
CA GLU A 141 -0.57 -5.12 26.00
C GLU A 141 -1.91 -4.74 26.65
N LYS A 142 -2.96 -4.56 25.83
CA LYS A 142 -4.27 -4.12 26.35
C LYS A 142 -5.18 -5.24 26.80
N PHE A 143 -5.06 -6.42 26.21
CA PHE A 143 -6.03 -7.51 26.35
C PHE A 143 -5.40 -8.88 26.61
N GLY A 144 -4.08 -8.98 26.65
CA GLY A 144 -3.31 -10.19 26.89
C GLY A 144 -3.07 -10.55 28.36
#